data_0cff81dad39f72d6d430088d5e900bb7
#
_entry.id   0cff81dad39f72d6d430088d5e900bb7
#
_cell.length_a   1.000
_cell.length_b   1.000
_cell.length_c   1.000
_cell.angle_alpha   90.00
_cell.angle_beta   90.00
_cell.angle_gamma   90.00
#
_symmetry.space_group_name_H-M   'P 1'
#
loop_
_entity.id
_entity.type
_entity.pdbx_description
1 polymer ?
#
loop_
_entity_poly.entity_id
_entity_poly.type
_entity_poly.pdbx_seq_one_letter_code
_entity_poly.pdbx_strand_id
1 'polypeptide(L)'
;MVESLKSETFAYINSADYFYPTSSKIKNGIMSTKELPQNYFYYWKNPNAKAGSKTAANDLIIFLSNAQPDLSKATDYSDNILEVARLYKVKLIVSFAAMPAPIDHTQAPGVWCAATNKELLKHLEKFNLKLMNEGEISGLNGLFLGLAKKKGFSGLCLLGEIPIYTIQMANPKAVLAILEKLERFLNLPLDFKDLEKQAQQIEGEINKLVDYLKEGIAPPSGPGPISDAEIEKIKKSLTHLTRLPQSIKEKIERLFESSRKDITRANELKQELDKWGVYKDYEDRFLDLFKKPKDSKDKDN
;
A
#
# COMPACT_ATOMS: atom_id res chain seq x y z
N MET A 1 12.54 11.56 0.50
CA MET A 1 13.84 10.85 0.50
C MET A 1 14.75 11.30 -0.64
N VAL A 2 14.36 11.28 -1.92
CA VAL A 2 15.20 11.76 -3.04
C VAL A 2 15.63 13.21 -2.85
N GLU A 3 14.67 14.10 -2.56
CA GLU A 3 14.95 15.52 -2.32
C GLU A 3 15.76 15.76 -1.05
N SER A 4 15.38 15.11 0.07
CA SER A 4 16.08 15.24 1.36
C SER A 4 17.55 14.82 1.27
N LEU A 5 17.84 13.75 0.51
CA LEU A 5 19.20 13.25 0.29
C LEU A 5 19.92 13.95 -0.87
N LYS A 6 19.23 14.81 -1.64
CA LYS A 6 19.77 15.44 -2.87
C LYS A 6 20.34 14.39 -3.83
N SER A 7 19.58 13.32 -4.03
CA SER A 7 19.98 12.20 -4.91
C SER A 7 19.93 12.61 -6.38
N GLU A 8 20.86 12.14 -7.19
CA GLU A 8 20.99 12.47 -8.60
C GLU A 8 20.40 11.37 -9.47
N THR A 9 19.63 11.74 -10.52
CA THR A 9 19.13 10.79 -11.51
C THR A 9 20.29 10.29 -12.39
N PHE A 10 20.41 8.97 -12.54
CA PHE A 10 21.49 8.39 -13.36
C PHE A 10 20.99 7.39 -14.42
N ALA A 11 19.77 6.86 -14.29
CA ALA A 11 19.18 5.94 -15.25
C ALA A 11 17.65 6.01 -15.23
N TYR A 12 17.02 5.43 -16.23
CA TYR A 12 15.57 5.28 -16.31
C TYR A 12 15.17 4.00 -17.05
N ILE A 13 13.93 3.53 -16.81
CA ILE A 13 13.30 2.48 -17.62
C ILE A 13 12.35 3.14 -18.60
N ASN A 14 12.42 2.78 -19.88
CA ASN A 14 11.51 3.28 -20.91
C ASN A 14 10.07 2.86 -20.59
N SER A 15 9.19 3.84 -20.40
CA SER A 15 7.80 3.59 -20.02
C SER A 15 6.97 2.93 -21.12
N ALA A 16 7.32 3.17 -22.39
CA ALA A 16 6.56 2.64 -23.53
C ALA A 16 6.54 1.11 -23.58
N ASP A 17 7.51 0.44 -22.96
CA ASP A 17 7.63 -1.01 -22.94
C ASP A 17 6.69 -1.68 -21.91
N TYR A 18 6.21 -0.90 -20.91
CA TYR A 18 5.54 -1.42 -19.70
C TYR A 18 4.20 -0.78 -19.38
N PHE A 19 3.91 0.38 -19.98
CA PHE A 19 2.72 1.15 -19.70
C PHE A 19 1.98 1.49 -20.98
N TYR A 20 0.66 1.28 -20.96
CA TYR A 20 -0.19 1.58 -22.11
C TYR A 20 -1.13 2.73 -21.79
N PRO A 21 -1.23 3.75 -22.68
CA PRO A 21 -2.24 4.80 -22.50
C PRO A 21 -3.64 4.20 -22.63
N THR A 22 -4.44 4.30 -21.58
CA THR A 22 -5.82 3.81 -21.56
C THR A 22 -6.85 4.92 -21.78
N SER A 23 -6.40 6.19 -21.84
CA SER A 23 -7.27 7.35 -21.97
C SER A 23 -6.55 8.53 -22.59
N SER A 24 -7.32 9.41 -23.24
CA SER A 24 -6.84 10.70 -23.72
C SER A 24 -7.30 11.81 -22.77
N LYS A 25 -6.48 12.84 -22.62
CA LYS A 25 -6.79 14.04 -21.86
C LYS A 25 -7.39 15.10 -22.80
N ILE A 26 -8.49 15.72 -22.42
CA ILE A 26 -9.06 16.85 -23.14
C ILE A 26 -8.80 18.12 -22.32
N LYS A 27 -8.17 19.11 -22.93
CA LYS A 27 -7.97 20.45 -22.38
C LYS A 27 -8.38 21.48 -23.40
N ASN A 28 -9.33 22.35 -23.03
CA ASN A 28 -9.87 23.38 -23.91
C ASN A 28 -10.38 22.84 -25.27
N GLY A 29 -11.04 21.67 -25.26
CA GLY A 29 -11.54 21.02 -26.46
C GLY A 29 -10.48 20.29 -27.32
N ILE A 30 -9.21 20.35 -26.94
CA ILE A 30 -8.13 19.68 -27.66
C ILE A 30 -7.75 18.37 -26.94
N MET A 31 -7.74 17.28 -27.71
CA MET A 31 -7.38 15.95 -27.25
C MET A 31 -5.85 15.74 -27.33
N SER A 32 -5.28 15.17 -26.29
CA SER A 32 -3.89 14.75 -26.22
C SER A 32 -3.77 13.39 -25.54
N THR A 33 -2.75 12.62 -25.86
CA THR A 33 -2.43 11.40 -25.11
C THR A 33 -1.95 11.76 -23.70
N LYS A 34 -2.29 10.92 -22.74
CA LYS A 34 -1.75 11.04 -21.36
C LYS A 34 -0.27 10.74 -21.41
N GLU A 35 0.53 11.54 -20.70
CA GLU A 35 1.95 11.23 -20.51
C GLU A 35 2.12 9.89 -19.81
N LEU A 36 3.09 9.11 -20.26
CA LEU A 36 3.45 7.84 -19.64
C LEU A 36 4.11 8.08 -18.28
N PRO A 37 3.97 7.14 -17.35
CA PRO A 37 4.64 7.22 -16.06
C PRO A 37 6.14 7.34 -16.17
N GLN A 38 6.76 8.02 -15.24
CA GLN A 38 8.20 8.16 -15.15
C GLN A 38 8.80 7.07 -14.25
N ASN A 39 9.93 6.51 -14.66
CA ASN A 39 10.60 5.40 -13.99
C ASN A 39 12.09 5.70 -13.89
N TYR A 40 12.49 6.35 -12.81
CA TYR A 40 13.86 6.82 -12.65
C TYR A 40 14.61 6.10 -11.54
N PHE A 41 15.93 5.92 -11.78
CA PHE A 41 16.88 5.53 -10.77
C PHE A 41 17.66 6.75 -10.32
N TYR A 42 17.73 6.92 -9.00
CA TYR A 42 18.49 7.97 -8.35
C TYR A 42 19.63 7.34 -7.56
N TYR A 43 20.76 8.01 -7.55
CA TYR A 43 21.92 7.61 -6.77
C TYR A 43 22.22 8.65 -5.71
N TRP A 44 22.47 8.17 -4.50
CA TRP A 44 22.97 8.97 -3.40
C TRP A 44 24.24 8.38 -2.85
N LYS A 45 25.32 9.17 -2.90
CA LYS A 45 26.59 8.80 -2.30
C LYS A 45 26.59 9.19 -0.83
N ASN A 46 26.81 8.20 0.05
CA ASN A 46 26.85 8.47 1.46
C ASN A 46 28.14 9.23 1.83
N PRO A 47 28.07 10.48 2.33
CA PRO A 47 29.26 11.25 2.67
C PRO A 47 30.06 10.64 3.81
N ASN A 48 29.44 9.76 4.61
CA ASN A 48 30.05 9.07 5.72
C ASN A 48 30.65 7.70 5.36
N ALA A 49 30.51 7.27 4.10
CA ALA A 49 31.09 6.03 3.58
C ALA A 49 32.61 6.17 3.45
N LYS A 50 33.37 5.88 4.52
CA LYS A 50 34.82 5.79 4.44
C LYS A 50 35.22 4.41 3.94
N ALA A 51 36.09 4.35 2.93
CA ALA A 51 36.69 3.12 2.47
C ALA A 51 37.37 2.39 3.65
N GLY A 52 36.96 1.15 3.92
CA GLY A 52 37.52 0.34 5.02
C GLY A 52 36.84 0.50 6.39
N SER A 53 35.81 1.34 6.54
CA SER A 53 35.02 1.41 7.78
C SER A 53 34.19 0.14 7.98
N LYS A 54 34.27 -0.47 9.17
CA LYS A 54 33.41 -1.58 9.58
C LYS A 54 31.95 -1.14 9.88
N THR A 55 31.70 0.15 10.03
CA THR A 55 30.35 0.72 10.14
C THR A 55 29.83 0.97 8.72
N ALA A 56 28.87 0.17 8.32
CA ALA A 56 28.33 0.14 6.96
C ALA A 56 27.52 1.41 6.64
N ALA A 57 28.21 2.48 6.29
CA ALA A 57 27.61 3.60 5.59
C ALA A 57 27.54 3.22 4.11
N ASN A 58 26.38 2.76 3.64
CA ASN A 58 26.21 2.33 2.27
C ASN A 58 25.67 3.48 1.41
N ASP A 59 26.08 3.53 0.17
CA ASP A 59 25.43 4.33 -0.85
C ASP A 59 24.02 3.79 -1.12
N LEU A 60 23.13 4.60 -1.70
CA LEU A 60 21.77 4.20 -2.03
C LEU A 60 21.52 4.35 -3.52
N ILE A 61 20.79 3.37 -4.06
CA ILE A 61 20.05 3.49 -5.31
C ILE A 61 18.57 3.52 -4.95
N ILE A 62 17.86 4.55 -5.40
CA ILE A 62 16.44 4.72 -5.17
C ILE A 62 15.74 4.61 -6.51
N PHE A 63 14.85 3.64 -6.66
CA PHE A 63 14.00 3.51 -7.82
C PHE A 63 12.61 4.04 -7.52
N LEU A 64 12.13 4.97 -8.33
CA LEU A 64 10.78 5.55 -8.23
C LEU A 64 10.04 5.39 -9.55
N SER A 65 8.80 4.96 -9.47
CA SER A 65 7.83 4.96 -10.55
C SER A 65 6.54 5.64 -10.12
N ASN A 66 5.94 6.42 -11.01
CA ASN A 66 4.66 7.12 -10.75
C ASN A 66 3.44 6.19 -10.87
N ALA A 67 3.62 4.96 -11.39
CA ALA A 67 2.57 3.96 -11.54
C ALA A 67 3.16 2.54 -11.53
N GLN A 68 2.29 1.57 -11.31
CA GLN A 68 2.66 0.16 -11.52
C GLN A 68 2.50 -0.20 -13.00
N PRO A 69 3.40 -1.04 -13.55
CA PRO A 69 3.29 -1.52 -14.92
C PRO A 69 2.06 -2.43 -15.09
N ASP A 70 1.71 -2.73 -16.33
CA ASP A 70 0.76 -3.79 -16.63
C ASP A 70 1.19 -5.11 -15.97
N LEU A 71 0.24 -5.84 -15.38
CA LEU A 71 0.55 -7.07 -14.65
C LEU A 71 1.22 -8.14 -15.52
N SER A 72 0.89 -8.19 -16.82
CA SER A 72 1.54 -9.09 -17.77
C SER A 72 3.02 -8.77 -17.99
N LYS A 73 3.44 -7.54 -17.72
CA LYS A 73 4.80 -7.03 -17.85
C LYS A 73 5.55 -6.91 -16.52
N ALA A 74 4.89 -7.20 -15.40
CA ALA A 74 5.44 -6.98 -14.06
C ALA A 74 6.75 -7.76 -13.81
N THR A 75 6.87 -8.96 -14.37
CA THR A 75 8.09 -9.77 -14.25
C THR A 75 9.25 -9.16 -15.02
N ASP A 76 9.06 -8.84 -16.30
CA ASP A 76 10.11 -8.24 -17.14
C ASP A 76 10.54 -6.88 -16.61
N TYR A 77 9.58 -6.09 -16.14
CA TYR A 77 9.85 -4.81 -15.49
C TYR A 77 10.70 -4.96 -14.23
N SER A 78 10.35 -5.93 -13.40
CA SER A 78 11.11 -6.26 -12.19
C SER A 78 12.51 -6.75 -12.52
N ASP A 79 12.66 -7.52 -13.59
CA ASP A 79 13.94 -8.05 -14.04
C ASP A 79 14.90 -6.94 -14.46
N ASN A 80 14.43 -5.91 -15.15
CA ASN A 80 15.24 -4.74 -15.48
C ASN A 80 15.71 -3.97 -14.22
N ILE A 81 14.85 -3.84 -13.22
CA ILE A 81 15.25 -3.21 -11.95
C ILE A 81 16.32 -4.06 -11.26
N LEU A 82 16.17 -5.39 -11.25
CA LEU A 82 17.12 -6.32 -10.63
C LEU A 82 18.44 -6.40 -11.40
N GLU A 83 18.42 -6.15 -12.70
CA GLU A 83 19.64 -6.07 -13.51
C GLU A 83 20.48 -4.87 -13.10
N VAL A 84 19.88 -3.70 -12.91
CA VAL A 84 20.56 -2.53 -12.36
C VAL A 84 21.10 -2.84 -10.95
N ALA A 85 20.30 -3.49 -10.10
CA ALA A 85 20.75 -3.88 -8.77
C ALA A 85 21.98 -4.82 -8.82
N ARG A 86 22.02 -5.73 -9.78
CA ARG A 86 23.16 -6.64 -9.99
C ARG A 86 24.39 -5.91 -10.48
N LEU A 87 24.23 -5.02 -11.47
CA LEU A 87 25.32 -4.21 -12.05
C LEU A 87 26.04 -3.39 -10.98
N TYR A 88 25.28 -2.78 -10.08
CA TYR A 88 25.80 -1.99 -8.97
C TYR A 88 26.10 -2.79 -7.71
N LYS A 89 26.00 -4.13 -7.76
CA LYS A 89 26.31 -5.04 -6.63
C LYS A 89 25.51 -4.70 -5.37
N VAL A 90 24.24 -4.37 -5.55
CA VAL A 90 23.33 -4.07 -4.43
C VAL A 90 23.27 -5.26 -3.48
N LYS A 91 23.48 -5.01 -2.19
CA LYS A 91 23.51 -6.06 -1.15
C LYS A 91 22.17 -6.29 -0.50
N LEU A 92 21.34 -5.24 -0.43
CA LEU A 92 20.05 -5.27 0.22
C LEU A 92 19.04 -4.49 -0.59
N ILE A 93 17.89 -5.08 -0.83
CA ILE A 93 16.74 -4.46 -1.47
C ILE A 93 15.70 -4.14 -0.41
N VAL A 94 15.18 -2.92 -0.40
CA VAL A 94 14.08 -2.51 0.47
C VAL A 94 12.92 -2.07 -0.40
N SER A 95 11.76 -2.72 -0.22
CA SER A 95 10.51 -2.31 -0.84
C SER A 95 9.54 -1.79 0.22
N PHE A 96 8.54 -1.03 -0.22
CA PHE A 96 7.57 -0.39 0.66
C PHE A 96 6.16 -0.73 0.23
N ALA A 97 5.26 -0.89 1.21
CA ALA A 97 3.85 -1.11 0.95
C ALA A 97 2.99 -0.45 2.04
N ALA A 98 1.70 -0.30 1.76
CA ALA A 98 0.71 0.05 2.75
C ALA A 98 0.04 -1.23 3.29
N MET A 99 -0.30 -1.22 4.57
CA MET A 99 -1.04 -2.29 5.22
C MET A 99 -2.34 -1.72 5.79
N PRO A 100 -3.48 -1.89 5.11
CA PRO A 100 -4.76 -1.50 5.66
C PRO A 100 -5.04 -2.21 6.98
N ALA A 101 -5.32 -1.45 8.03
CA ALA A 101 -5.53 -1.94 9.39
C ALA A 101 -6.73 -1.23 10.04
N PRO A 102 -7.40 -1.85 11.01
CA PRO A 102 -8.50 -1.24 11.76
C PRO A 102 -7.94 -0.26 12.81
N ILE A 103 -7.21 0.74 12.37
CA ILE A 103 -6.67 1.83 13.19
C ILE A 103 -7.40 3.12 12.86
N ASP A 104 -7.43 4.05 13.82
CA ASP A 104 -7.89 5.41 13.61
C ASP A 104 -6.76 6.27 13.02
N HIS A 105 -7.12 7.29 12.22
CA HIS A 105 -6.13 8.18 11.57
C HIS A 105 -5.35 9.03 12.57
N THR A 106 -5.85 9.20 13.80
CA THR A 106 -5.14 9.90 14.89
C THR A 106 -4.08 9.02 15.56
N GLN A 107 -4.21 7.69 15.45
CA GLN A 107 -3.26 6.76 16.04
C GLN A 107 -1.91 6.75 15.30
N ALA A 108 -0.85 6.45 16.03
CA ALA A 108 0.47 6.23 15.43
C ALA A 108 0.48 4.91 14.65
N PRO A 109 0.83 4.92 13.36
CA PRO A 109 0.87 3.71 12.55
C PRO A 109 1.95 2.74 13.03
N GLY A 110 1.62 1.45 13.10
CA GLY A 110 2.62 0.41 13.22
C GLY A 110 3.37 0.18 11.91
N VAL A 111 4.58 -0.35 12.00
CA VAL A 111 5.34 -0.76 10.81
C VAL A 111 5.59 -2.26 10.88
N TRP A 112 5.11 -2.95 9.85
CA TRP A 112 5.31 -4.38 9.66
C TRP A 112 6.48 -4.65 8.73
N CYS A 113 7.06 -5.83 8.83
CA CYS A 113 8.09 -6.25 7.89
C CYS A 113 7.98 -7.72 7.51
N ALA A 114 8.40 -8.00 6.27
CA ALA A 114 8.65 -9.32 5.75
C ALA A 114 10.05 -9.33 5.10
N ALA A 115 10.82 -10.39 5.24
CA ALA A 115 12.16 -10.48 4.68
C ALA A 115 12.37 -11.75 3.87
N THR A 116 13.35 -11.73 2.98
CA THR A 116 13.68 -12.84 2.09
C THR A 116 14.41 -13.99 2.80
N ASN A 117 15.03 -13.74 3.96
CA ASN A 117 15.76 -14.74 4.74
C ASN A 117 15.68 -14.49 6.25
N LYS A 118 15.96 -15.56 7.04
CA LYS A 118 15.86 -15.55 8.50
C LYS A 118 16.94 -14.70 9.19
N GLU A 119 18.10 -14.57 8.60
CA GLU A 119 19.22 -13.80 9.18
C GLU A 119 18.88 -12.32 9.18
N LEU A 120 18.29 -11.84 8.08
CA LEU A 120 17.79 -10.46 7.99
C LEU A 120 16.67 -10.20 8.99
N LEU A 121 15.73 -11.15 9.20
CA LEU A 121 14.69 -11.03 10.22
C LEU A 121 15.27 -10.83 11.61
N LYS A 122 16.22 -11.66 12.03
CA LYS A 122 16.91 -11.53 13.33
C LYS A 122 17.58 -10.16 13.48
N HIS A 123 18.16 -9.64 12.40
CA HIS A 123 18.76 -8.31 12.42
C HIS A 123 17.75 -7.19 12.61
N LEU A 124 16.51 -7.39 12.15
CA LEU A 124 15.42 -6.41 12.22
C LEU A 124 14.70 -6.37 13.57
N GLU A 125 14.84 -7.39 14.43
CA GLU A 125 14.18 -7.48 15.75
C GLU A 125 14.42 -6.24 16.63
N LYS A 126 15.63 -5.68 16.58
CA LYS A 126 16.02 -4.49 17.37
C LYS A 126 15.39 -3.17 16.93
N PHE A 127 14.69 -3.13 15.78
CA PHE A 127 14.10 -1.91 15.25
C PHE A 127 12.61 -1.75 15.61
N ASN A 128 12.09 -2.61 16.48
CA ASN A 128 10.67 -2.59 16.89
C ASN A 128 9.72 -2.61 15.69
N LEU A 129 9.93 -3.58 14.80
CA LEU A 129 9.09 -3.87 13.65
C LEU A 129 8.16 -5.03 13.99
N LYS A 130 6.90 -4.98 13.52
CA LYS A 130 5.96 -6.08 13.62
C LYS A 130 6.27 -7.09 12.52
N LEU A 131 6.51 -8.36 12.87
CA LEU A 131 6.78 -9.39 11.87
C LEU A 131 5.48 -9.86 11.22
N MET A 132 5.47 -9.92 9.90
CA MET A 132 4.39 -10.52 9.13
C MET A 132 4.66 -12.02 9.01
N ASN A 133 4.03 -12.82 9.90
CA ASN A 133 4.27 -14.27 9.95
C ASN A 133 3.63 -14.98 8.76
N GLU A 134 2.42 -14.55 8.36
CA GLU A 134 1.66 -15.10 7.24
C GLU A 134 0.93 -13.99 6.52
N GLY A 135 0.74 -14.13 5.22
CA GLY A 135 0.00 -13.19 4.38
C GLY A 135 0.55 -13.04 2.99
N GLU A 136 -0.09 -12.18 2.22
CA GLU A 136 0.31 -11.83 0.86
C GLU A 136 0.51 -10.31 0.77
N ILE A 137 1.58 -9.89 0.12
CA ILE A 137 1.82 -8.50 -0.24
C ILE A 137 1.47 -8.37 -1.72
N SER A 138 0.30 -7.79 -2.00
CA SER A 138 -0.19 -7.59 -3.36
C SER A 138 0.52 -6.42 -4.05
N GLY A 139 0.44 -6.41 -5.39
CA GLY A 139 1.06 -5.39 -6.23
C GLY A 139 2.53 -5.65 -6.53
N LEU A 140 3.11 -4.73 -7.31
CA LEU A 140 4.48 -4.88 -7.80
C LEU A 140 5.50 -5.02 -6.68
N ASN A 141 5.37 -4.27 -5.59
CA ASN A 141 6.38 -4.23 -4.54
C ASN A 141 6.55 -5.57 -3.81
N GLY A 142 5.44 -6.31 -3.61
CA GLY A 142 5.49 -7.67 -3.05
C GLY A 142 6.04 -8.68 -4.05
N LEU A 143 5.54 -8.65 -5.29
CA LEU A 143 6.01 -9.50 -6.38
C LEU A 143 7.51 -9.30 -6.63
N PHE A 144 7.95 -8.05 -6.73
CA PHE A 144 9.34 -7.67 -6.96
C PHE A 144 10.28 -8.29 -5.91
N LEU A 145 9.92 -8.23 -4.64
CA LEU A 145 10.73 -8.80 -3.57
C LEU A 145 10.79 -10.34 -3.65
N GLY A 146 9.68 -10.98 -4.04
CA GLY A 146 9.63 -12.42 -4.31
C GLY A 146 10.55 -12.83 -5.47
N LEU A 147 10.57 -12.06 -6.57
CA LEU A 147 11.46 -12.27 -7.71
C LEU A 147 12.92 -11.99 -7.33
N ALA A 148 13.18 -10.95 -6.55
CA ALA A 148 14.52 -10.65 -6.02
C ALA A 148 15.08 -11.82 -5.20
N LYS A 149 14.26 -12.41 -4.32
CA LYS A 149 14.63 -13.61 -3.56
C LYS A 149 15.00 -14.77 -4.48
N LYS A 150 14.18 -15.06 -5.52
CA LYS A 150 14.46 -16.13 -6.50
C LYS A 150 15.79 -15.91 -7.22
N LYS A 151 16.20 -14.66 -7.40
CA LYS A 151 17.47 -14.28 -8.05
C LYS A 151 18.64 -14.12 -7.06
N GLY A 152 18.46 -14.52 -5.81
CA GLY A 152 19.52 -14.56 -4.79
C GLY A 152 19.76 -13.23 -4.06
N PHE A 153 18.88 -12.23 -4.22
CA PHE A 153 19.00 -11.00 -3.48
C PHE A 153 18.43 -11.13 -2.05
N SER A 154 19.13 -10.52 -1.10
CA SER A 154 18.56 -10.26 0.22
C SER A 154 17.69 -9.01 0.18
N GLY A 155 16.53 -9.06 0.82
CA GLY A 155 15.64 -7.92 0.82
C GLY A 155 14.56 -7.99 1.88
N LEU A 156 13.93 -6.86 2.12
CA LEU A 156 12.82 -6.71 3.05
C LEU A 156 11.75 -5.78 2.48
N CYS A 157 10.50 -6.02 2.87
CA CYS A 157 9.39 -5.10 2.65
C CYS A 157 9.00 -4.48 3.99
N LEU A 158 8.92 -3.15 4.04
CA LEU A 158 8.35 -2.41 5.15
C LEU A 158 6.93 -1.98 4.79
N LEU A 159 5.97 -2.31 5.65
CA LEU A 159 4.56 -2.00 5.43
C LEU A 159 4.08 -1.08 6.55
N GLY A 160 3.64 0.12 6.18
CA GLY A 160 3.04 1.07 7.12
C GLY A 160 1.55 0.81 7.27
N GLU A 161 1.07 0.74 8.52
CA GLU A 161 -0.36 0.66 8.78
C GLU A 161 -1.06 1.93 8.28
N ILE A 162 -2.18 1.75 7.59
CA ILE A 162 -3.07 2.83 7.18
C ILE A 162 -4.49 2.51 7.61
N PRO A 163 -5.31 3.50 8.01
CA PRO A 163 -6.72 3.27 8.26
C PRO A 163 -7.41 2.72 7.02
N ILE A 164 -8.32 1.75 7.19
CA ILE A 164 -9.02 1.09 6.08
C ILE A 164 -9.73 2.11 5.18
N TYR A 165 -10.32 3.15 5.77
CA TYR A 165 -11.04 4.20 5.05
C TYR A 165 -10.14 5.18 4.29
N THR A 166 -8.81 5.11 4.46
CA THR A 166 -7.85 5.98 3.76
C THR A 166 -7.06 5.27 2.65
N ILE A 167 -7.48 4.08 2.22
CA ILE A 167 -6.73 3.24 1.23
C ILE A 167 -6.45 3.97 -0.08
N GLN A 168 -7.36 4.88 -0.50
CA GLN A 168 -7.21 5.64 -1.75
C GLN A 168 -6.66 7.06 -1.55
N MET A 169 -6.23 7.37 -0.33
CA MET A 169 -5.66 8.66 0.03
C MET A 169 -4.15 8.56 0.22
N ALA A 170 -3.47 9.71 0.12
CA ALA A 170 -2.10 9.80 0.59
C ALA A 170 -2.08 9.61 2.12
N ASN A 171 -1.15 8.78 2.60
CA ASN A 171 -0.98 8.48 4.02
C ASN A 171 0.43 8.89 4.49
N PRO A 172 0.74 10.18 4.58
CA PRO A 172 2.08 10.67 4.93
C PRO A 172 2.50 10.24 6.35
N LYS A 173 1.55 10.02 7.26
CA LYS A 173 1.82 9.50 8.61
C LYS A 173 2.40 8.08 8.57
N ALA A 174 1.85 7.21 7.72
CA ALA A 174 2.39 5.87 7.50
C ALA A 174 3.76 5.91 6.80
N VAL A 175 3.93 6.82 5.83
CA VAL A 175 5.22 7.05 5.16
C VAL A 175 6.28 7.52 6.16
N LEU A 176 5.93 8.45 7.05
CA LEU A 176 6.82 8.95 8.11
C LEU A 176 7.27 7.79 9.01
N ALA A 177 6.33 6.97 9.51
CA ALA A 177 6.64 5.84 10.36
C ALA A 177 7.59 4.83 9.69
N ILE A 178 7.41 4.55 8.40
CA ILE A 178 8.33 3.68 7.63
C ILE A 178 9.70 4.33 7.51
N LEU A 179 9.77 5.61 7.13
CA LEU A 179 11.03 6.30 6.88
C LEU A 179 11.86 6.50 8.15
N GLU A 180 11.23 6.73 9.31
CA GLU A 180 11.91 6.74 10.61
C GLU A 180 12.60 5.40 10.96
N LYS A 181 11.93 4.27 10.62
CA LYS A 181 12.54 2.94 10.79
C LYS A 181 13.69 2.73 9.82
N LEU A 182 13.51 3.15 8.55
CA LEU A 182 14.54 3.05 7.53
C LEU A 182 15.75 3.92 7.84
N GLU A 183 15.53 5.15 8.31
CA GLU A 183 16.58 6.07 8.75
C GLU A 183 17.48 5.41 9.79
N ARG A 184 16.87 4.86 10.85
CA ARG A 184 17.61 4.17 11.92
C ARG A 184 18.29 2.90 11.43
N PHE A 185 17.63 2.15 10.55
CA PHE A 185 18.15 0.89 10.03
C PHE A 185 19.37 1.09 9.13
N LEU A 186 19.33 2.12 8.26
CA LEU A 186 20.38 2.42 7.29
C LEU A 186 21.31 3.57 7.72
N ASN A 187 21.02 4.20 8.87
CA ASN A 187 21.72 5.39 9.37
C ASN A 187 21.78 6.52 8.33
N LEU A 188 20.59 6.94 7.85
CA LEU A 188 20.43 7.95 6.81
C LEU A 188 20.19 9.33 7.43
N PRO A 189 20.72 10.43 6.84
CA PRO A 189 20.44 11.79 7.28
C PRO A 189 19.14 12.31 6.63
N LEU A 190 17.97 11.83 7.05
CA LEU A 190 16.69 12.26 6.50
C LEU A 190 16.15 13.49 7.25
N ASP A 191 15.52 14.43 6.53
CA ASP A 191 14.74 15.52 7.10
C ASP A 191 13.25 15.20 6.89
N PHE A 192 12.48 15.21 7.98
CA PHE A 192 11.05 14.83 8.00
C PHE A 192 10.11 16.03 8.12
N LYS A 193 10.61 17.26 8.28
CA LYS A 193 9.79 18.45 8.57
C LYS A 193 8.62 18.65 7.59
N ASP A 194 8.88 18.52 6.29
CA ASP A 194 7.83 18.69 5.28
C ASP A 194 6.82 17.55 5.32
N LEU A 195 7.29 16.33 5.56
CA LEU A 195 6.42 15.15 5.67
C LEU A 195 5.57 15.19 6.95
N GLU A 196 6.13 15.63 8.08
CA GLU A 196 5.41 15.87 9.32
C GLU A 196 4.31 16.92 9.14
N LYS A 197 4.63 18.01 8.47
CA LYS A 197 3.65 19.07 8.15
C LYS A 197 2.52 18.53 7.26
N GLN A 198 2.84 17.72 6.25
CA GLN A 198 1.83 17.08 5.40
C GLN A 198 0.98 16.09 6.19
N ALA A 199 1.58 15.33 7.11
CA ALA A 199 0.87 14.39 7.96
C ALA A 199 -0.14 15.11 8.87
N GLN A 200 0.26 16.21 9.49
CA GLN A 200 -0.63 17.03 10.33
C GLN A 200 -1.75 17.68 9.50
N GLN A 201 -1.46 18.16 8.30
CA GLN A 201 -2.45 18.76 7.43
C GLN A 201 -3.52 17.73 7.04
N ILE A 202 -3.12 16.55 6.55
CA ILE A 202 -4.06 15.50 6.14
C ILE A 202 -4.85 14.97 7.32
N GLU A 203 -4.22 14.79 8.49
CA GLU A 203 -4.94 14.41 9.71
C GLU A 203 -6.01 15.45 10.07
N GLY A 204 -5.69 16.74 10.00
CA GLY A 204 -6.65 17.82 10.24
C GLY A 204 -7.80 17.85 9.23
N GLU A 205 -7.54 17.53 7.97
CA GLU A 205 -8.60 17.41 6.93
C GLU A 205 -9.52 16.22 7.20
N ILE A 206 -8.97 15.07 7.59
CA ILE A 206 -9.75 13.89 7.96
C ILE A 206 -10.58 14.16 9.21
N ASN A 207 -10.01 14.80 10.25
CA ASN A 207 -10.74 15.18 11.46
C ASN A 207 -11.97 16.04 11.12
N LYS A 208 -11.79 17.11 10.33
CA LYS A 208 -12.91 17.95 9.88
C LYS A 208 -13.99 17.15 9.17
N LEU A 209 -13.60 16.20 8.33
CA LEU A 209 -14.52 15.35 7.59
C LEU A 209 -15.29 14.41 8.53
N VAL A 210 -14.60 13.82 9.51
CA VAL A 210 -15.20 12.92 10.51
C VAL A 210 -16.16 13.68 11.44
N ASP A 211 -15.78 14.85 11.93
CA ASP A 211 -16.61 15.71 12.77
C ASP A 211 -17.86 16.16 12.02
N TYR A 212 -17.70 16.54 10.77
CA TYR A 212 -18.77 16.86 9.87
C TYR A 212 -19.80 15.74 9.70
N LEU A 213 -19.32 14.51 9.56
CA LEU A 213 -20.20 13.33 9.44
C LEU A 213 -20.88 12.95 10.75
N LYS A 214 -20.26 13.24 11.89
CA LYS A 214 -20.84 12.94 13.22
C LYS A 214 -21.91 13.95 13.63
N GLU A 215 -21.68 15.23 13.36
CA GLU A 215 -22.50 16.31 13.89
C GLU A 215 -23.61 16.76 12.90
N GLY A 216 -23.55 16.38 11.63
CA GLY A 216 -24.48 16.82 10.61
C GLY A 216 -24.49 18.35 10.37
N ILE A 217 -23.46 19.04 10.87
CA ILE A 217 -23.33 20.50 10.85
C ILE A 217 -22.34 20.91 9.76
N ALA A 218 -22.67 21.94 8.99
CA ALA A 218 -21.79 22.49 7.97
C ALA A 218 -20.50 23.09 8.58
N PRO A 219 -19.33 22.96 7.92
CA PRO A 219 -18.08 23.51 8.43
C PRO A 219 -18.15 25.03 8.53
N PRO A 220 -17.54 25.64 9.55
CA PRO A 220 -17.70 27.06 9.86
C PRO A 220 -16.94 28.04 8.97
N SER A 221 -16.42 27.63 7.82
CA SER A 221 -15.66 28.54 6.93
C SER A 221 -15.70 28.15 5.47
N GLY A 222 -16.84 28.41 4.84
CA GLY A 222 -17.03 28.41 3.39
C GLY A 222 -18.27 29.25 3.02
N PRO A 223 -18.39 29.81 1.82
CA PRO A 223 -19.53 30.64 1.45
C PRO A 223 -20.78 29.77 1.21
N GLY A 224 -21.54 29.53 2.28
CA GLY A 224 -22.86 28.90 2.23
C GLY A 224 -22.96 27.50 2.85
N PRO A 225 -24.19 27.04 3.18
CA PRO A 225 -24.42 25.70 3.67
C PRO A 225 -24.09 24.69 2.57
N ILE A 226 -23.37 23.61 2.93
CA ILE A 226 -23.11 22.51 2.00
C ILE A 226 -24.45 21.93 1.58
N SER A 227 -24.63 21.76 0.28
CA SER A 227 -25.84 21.17 -0.30
C SER A 227 -25.91 19.67 0.02
N ASP A 228 -27.15 19.13 0.11
CA ASP A 228 -27.37 17.68 0.25
C ASP A 228 -26.61 16.86 -0.83
N ALA A 229 -26.42 17.46 -2.01
CA ALA A 229 -25.63 16.87 -3.09
C ALA A 229 -24.13 16.74 -2.75
N GLU A 230 -23.57 17.67 -2.00
CA GLU A 230 -22.16 17.62 -1.54
C GLU A 230 -22.01 16.63 -0.39
N ILE A 231 -22.99 16.57 0.53
CA ILE A 231 -23.06 15.54 1.58
C ILE A 231 -23.11 14.15 0.93
N GLU A 232 -23.93 13.98 -0.08
CA GLU A 232 -24.07 12.71 -0.80
C GLU A 232 -22.79 12.37 -1.58
N LYS A 233 -22.09 13.38 -2.12
CA LYS A 233 -20.78 13.22 -2.77
C LYS A 233 -19.70 12.81 -1.80
N ILE A 234 -19.68 13.40 -0.60
CA ILE A 234 -18.77 13.05 0.49
C ILE A 234 -19.08 11.64 1.01
N LYS A 235 -20.37 11.30 1.24
CA LYS A 235 -20.78 9.94 1.61
C LYS A 235 -20.38 8.93 0.55
N LYS A 236 -20.58 9.20 -0.73
CA LYS A 236 -20.13 8.34 -1.83
C LYS A 236 -18.61 8.21 -1.87
N SER A 237 -17.87 9.29 -1.65
CA SER A 237 -16.41 9.26 -1.57
C SER A 237 -15.94 8.42 -0.40
N LEU A 238 -16.55 8.55 0.78
CA LEU A 238 -16.24 7.72 1.95
C LEU A 238 -16.65 6.26 1.75
N THR A 239 -17.78 6.00 1.09
CA THR A 239 -18.19 4.64 0.70
C THR A 239 -17.20 4.03 -0.31
N HIS A 240 -16.65 4.85 -1.23
CA HIS A 240 -15.54 4.42 -2.08
C HIS A 240 -14.23 4.21 -1.33
N LEU A 241 -13.96 5.00 -0.29
CA LEU A 241 -12.77 4.88 0.58
C LEU A 241 -12.83 3.62 1.46
N THR A 242 -14.04 3.18 1.84
CA THR A 242 -14.26 1.94 2.62
C THR A 242 -14.31 0.67 1.76
N ARG A 243 -14.07 0.73 0.44
CA ARG A 243 -13.99 -0.47 -0.38
C ARG A 243 -12.78 -1.31 0.05
N LEU A 244 -13.07 -2.53 0.43
CA LEU A 244 -12.06 -3.55 0.72
C LEU A 244 -11.04 -3.63 -0.41
N PRO A 245 -9.74 -3.75 -0.09
CA PRO A 245 -8.71 -4.07 -1.08
C PRO A 245 -9.14 -5.29 -1.92
N GLN A 246 -8.78 -5.31 -3.18
CA GLN A 246 -9.15 -6.39 -4.08
C GLN A 246 -8.69 -7.77 -3.55
N SER A 247 -7.47 -7.83 -2.99
CA SER A 247 -6.93 -9.04 -2.37
C SER A 247 -7.76 -9.55 -1.19
N ILE A 248 -8.36 -8.64 -0.41
CA ILE A 248 -9.23 -8.99 0.71
C ILE A 248 -10.60 -9.45 0.21
N LYS A 249 -11.14 -8.81 -0.83
CA LYS A 249 -12.37 -9.29 -1.47
C LYS A 249 -12.19 -10.72 -1.99
N GLU A 250 -11.10 -10.98 -2.70
CA GLU A 250 -10.79 -12.32 -3.21
C GLU A 250 -10.60 -13.34 -2.09
N LYS A 251 -9.98 -12.92 -0.96
CA LYS A 251 -9.87 -13.76 0.23
C LYS A 251 -11.24 -14.08 0.82
N ILE A 252 -12.10 -13.09 0.97
CA ILE A 252 -13.48 -13.25 1.46
C ILE A 252 -14.26 -14.17 0.52
N GLU A 253 -14.15 -13.99 -0.79
CA GLU A 253 -14.81 -14.88 -1.77
C GLU A 253 -14.33 -16.34 -1.65
N ARG A 254 -13.03 -16.56 -1.55
CA ARG A 254 -12.46 -17.91 -1.31
C ARG A 254 -12.94 -18.52 0.00
N LEU A 255 -13.08 -17.72 1.05
CA LEU A 255 -13.64 -18.18 2.34
C LEU A 255 -15.13 -18.52 2.23
N PHE A 256 -15.92 -17.75 1.46
CA PHE A 256 -17.30 -18.08 1.15
C PHE A 256 -17.42 -19.42 0.40
N GLU A 257 -16.61 -19.63 -0.63
CA GLU A 257 -16.59 -20.89 -1.39
C GLU A 257 -16.18 -22.08 -0.51
N SER A 258 -15.16 -21.87 0.35
CA SER A 258 -14.72 -22.90 1.29
C SER A 258 -15.79 -23.23 2.32
N SER A 259 -16.48 -22.22 2.85
CA SER A 259 -17.55 -22.38 3.84
C SER A 259 -18.81 -23.03 3.26
N ARG A 260 -19.08 -22.87 1.96
CA ARG A 260 -20.15 -23.61 1.26
C ARG A 260 -19.86 -25.10 1.17
N LYS A 261 -18.58 -25.49 1.05
CA LYS A 261 -18.14 -26.89 1.00
C LYS A 261 -18.02 -27.50 2.38
N ASP A 262 -17.59 -26.71 3.35
CA ASP A 262 -17.36 -27.09 4.74
C ASP A 262 -17.80 -25.97 5.68
N ILE A 263 -18.98 -26.14 6.28
CA ILE A 263 -19.60 -25.11 7.14
C ILE A 263 -18.76 -24.81 8.39
N THR A 264 -17.87 -25.72 8.82
CA THR A 264 -17.00 -25.47 9.98
C THR A 264 -16.07 -24.28 9.76
N ARG A 265 -15.78 -23.97 8.49
CA ARG A 265 -14.95 -22.84 8.08
C ARG A 265 -15.68 -21.48 8.10
N ALA A 266 -16.99 -21.47 8.35
CA ALA A 266 -17.75 -20.23 8.48
C ALA A 266 -17.24 -19.33 9.64
N ASN A 267 -16.60 -19.92 10.66
CA ASN A 267 -15.97 -19.14 11.72
C ASN A 267 -14.76 -18.32 11.21
N GLU A 268 -13.93 -18.88 10.33
CA GLU A 268 -12.82 -18.18 9.71
C GLU A 268 -13.32 -17.00 8.84
N LEU A 269 -14.38 -17.26 8.08
CA LEU A 269 -15.05 -16.23 7.28
C LEU A 269 -15.60 -15.12 8.16
N LYS A 270 -16.28 -15.45 9.26
CA LYS A 270 -16.80 -14.45 10.19
C LYS A 270 -15.71 -13.59 10.80
N GLN A 271 -14.62 -14.22 11.26
CA GLN A 271 -13.48 -13.49 11.83
C GLN A 271 -12.86 -12.53 10.80
N GLU A 272 -12.75 -12.93 9.53
CA GLU A 272 -12.24 -12.05 8.50
C GLU A 272 -13.19 -10.89 8.19
N LEU A 273 -14.50 -11.13 8.13
CA LEU A 273 -15.52 -10.08 7.97
C LEU A 273 -15.55 -9.09 9.14
N ASP A 274 -15.45 -9.59 10.39
CA ASP A 274 -15.41 -8.78 11.60
C ASP A 274 -14.11 -7.96 11.68
N LYS A 275 -12.97 -8.56 11.32
CA LYS A 275 -11.67 -7.90 11.27
C LYS A 275 -11.67 -6.67 10.36
N TRP A 276 -12.41 -6.73 9.26
CA TRP A 276 -12.52 -5.64 8.31
C TRP A 276 -13.75 -4.76 8.52
N GLY A 277 -14.57 -5.04 9.55
CA GLY A 277 -15.76 -4.27 9.88
C GLY A 277 -16.86 -4.32 8.82
N VAL A 278 -16.85 -5.32 7.94
CA VAL A 278 -17.77 -5.43 6.80
C VAL A 278 -18.83 -6.53 6.96
N TYR A 279 -18.96 -7.10 8.15
CA TYR A 279 -19.92 -8.18 8.39
C TYR A 279 -21.34 -7.81 7.94
N LYS A 280 -21.80 -6.59 8.23
CA LYS A 280 -23.13 -6.12 7.82
C LYS A 280 -23.34 -6.12 6.31
N ASP A 281 -22.30 -5.83 5.53
CA ASP A 281 -22.39 -5.79 4.06
C ASP A 281 -22.51 -7.19 3.46
N TYR A 282 -22.10 -8.21 4.20
CA TYR A 282 -22.13 -9.62 3.80
C TYR A 282 -23.08 -10.47 4.64
N GLU A 283 -23.86 -9.88 5.57
CA GLU A 283 -24.68 -10.59 6.55
C GLU A 283 -25.69 -11.55 5.89
N ASP A 284 -26.46 -11.07 4.95
CA ASP A 284 -27.45 -11.90 4.24
C ASP A 284 -26.78 -13.11 3.56
N ARG A 285 -25.67 -12.86 2.90
CA ARG A 285 -24.91 -13.91 2.20
C ARG A 285 -24.24 -14.89 3.17
N PHE A 286 -23.82 -14.40 4.34
CA PHE A 286 -23.28 -15.23 5.41
C PHE A 286 -24.36 -16.13 6.02
N LEU A 287 -25.54 -15.59 6.30
CA LEU A 287 -26.66 -16.33 6.84
C LEU A 287 -27.20 -17.36 5.84
N ASP A 288 -27.09 -17.11 4.53
CA ASP A 288 -27.49 -18.07 3.49
C ASP A 288 -26.64 -19.35 3.51
N LEU A 289 -25.42 -19.34 4.08
CA LEU A 289 -24.60 -20.54 4.24
C LEU A 289 -25.27 -21.58 5.17
N PHE A 290 -26.12 -21.14 6.09
CA PHE A 290 -26.78 -21.99 7.08
C PHE A 290 -28.20 -22.40 6.67
N LYS A 291 -28.72 -21.86 5.55
CA LYS A 291 -30.01 -22.27 5.01
C LYS A 291 -29.89 -23.63 4.34
N LYS A 292 -30.71 -24.60 4.76
CA LYS A 292 -30.81 -25.88 4.08
C LYS A 292 -31.25 -25.67 2.63
N PRO A 293 -30.68 -26.41 1.64
CA PRO A 293 -31.21 -26.37 0.29
C PRO A 293 -32.70 -26.76 0.33
N LYS A 294 -33.57 -25.93 -0.25
CA LYS A 294 -34.96 -26.30 -0.50
C LYS A 294 -34.95 -27.55 -1.37
N ASP A 295 -35.39 -28.67 -0.83
CA ASP A 295 -35.66 -29.89 -1.62
C ASP A 295 -36.55 -29.53 -2.81
N SER A 296 -36.01 -29.69 -3.98
CA SER A 296 -36.77 -29.69 -5.24
C SER A 296 -37.54 -31.01 -5.35
N LYS A 297 -38.60 -31.14 -4.56
CA LYS A 297 -39.66 -32.16 -4.78
C LYS A 297 -40.97 -31.41 -4.72
N ASP A 298 -41.46 -31.04 -5.88
CA ASP A 298 -42.88 -31.04 -6.26
C ASP A 298 -42.99 -30.50 -7.69
N LYS A 299 -42.73 -31.39 -8.62
CA LYS A 299 -43.31 -31.41 -9.97
C LYS A 299 -43.39 -32.86 -10.40
N ASP A 300 -44.45 -33.50 -9.97
CA ASP A 300 -45.14 -34.59 -10.69
C ASP A 300 -46.45 -34.84 -9.96
N ASN A 301 -47.50 -34.18 -10.43
CA ASN A 301 -48.87 -34.67 -10.56
C ASN A 301 -49.65 -33.74 -11.50
#